data_6b4f7cdb01af44547757dcf4aced3210
#
_entry.id   6b4f7cdb01af44547757dcf4aced3210
#
_cell.length_a   1.000
_cell.length_b   1.000
_cell.length_c   1.000
_cell.angle_alpha   90.00
_cell.angle_beta   90.00
_cell.angle_gamma   90.00
#
_symmetry.space_group_name_H-M   'P 1'
#
loop_
_entity.id
_entity.type
_entity.pdbx_description
1 polymer ?
#
loop_
_entity_poly.entity_id
_entity_poly.type
_entity_poly.pdbx_seq_one_letter_code
_entity_poly.pdbx_strand_id
1 'polypeptide(L)'
;MTEPRKIAALDIGGTKIAAGIVDNNGKVLAKHECATLAEQGYAKARARIVKMLRDLTASGSEVDGIGIGSTGPVYPLTGAIGDVNFLPGWEGENPVRDLEQAFHVPVAMENDADAAALAEAGWGAGRNKKRLLYVTVGTGIGGGIILDGHVYRGVDYAHQEIGHHVIDPSGPGCLCGFRGCWESLAAGPAMVKWLEVNAPADYRHRANLTAMRICELARKGDEPARQAVQREARYLGLGLANLVTLFAPDAIVLGGSVMKSADLFLERIREIVRSSCRFVPFERTQITLASLGEDANLIGAARVWHHRFTPGGGDA
;
A
#
# COMPACT_ATOMS: atom_id res chain seq x y z
N MET A 1 -9.95 32.17 -13.19
CA MET A 1 -9.08 31.00 -12.86
C MET A 1 -9.58 30.52 -11.52
N THR A 2 -10.14 29.31 -11.45
CA THR A 2 -10.52 28.71 -10.17
C THR A 2 -9.26 28.51 -9.32
N GLU A 3 -9.30 28.88 -8.06
CA GLU A 3 -8.17 28.60 -7.14
C GLU A 3 -7.83 27.11 -7.15
N PRO A 4 -6.55 26.77 -7.02
CA PRO A 4 -6.14 25.36 -7.00
C PRO A 4 -6.77 24.67 -5.78
N ARG A 5 -7.49 23.58 -6.02
CA ARG A 5 -8.11 22.78 -4.96
C ARG A 5 -7.06 22.28 -3.98
N LYS A 6 -7.40 22.28 -2.72
CA LYS A 6 -6.59 21.70 -1.64
C LYS A 6 -7.40 20.64 -0.93
N ILE A 7 -6.82 19.48 -0.74
CA ILE A 7 -7.47 18.36 -0.08
C ILE A 7 -6.74 18.08 1.23
N ALA A 8 -7.48 17.99 2.31
CA ALA A 8 -6.94 17.42 3.54
C ALA A 8 -6.85 15.90 3.37
N ALA A 9 -5.66 15.37 3.52
CA ALA A 9 -5.36 13.96 3.38
C ALA A 9 -5.14 13.33 4.75
N LEU A 10 -5.64 12.12 4.95
CA LEU A 10 -5.51 11.35 6.18
C LEU A 10 -5.10 9.92 5.86
N ASP A 11 -3.96 9.49 6.37
CA ASP A 11 -3.46 8.11 6.32
C ASP A 11 -3.58 7.49 7.72
N ILE A 12 -4.43 6.47 7.85
CA ILE A 12 -4.71 5.78 9.12
C ILE A 12 -4.05 4.40 9.09
N GLY A 13 -2.87 4.30 9.68
CA GLY A 13 -2.19 3.03 9.87
C GLY A 13 -2.33 2.47 11.29
N GLY A 14 -1.98 1.21 11.49
CA GLY A 14 -2.04 0.56 12.81
C GLY A 14 -1.13 1.18 13.88
N THR A 15 -0.02 1.79 13.48
CA THR A 15 0.97 2.38 14.41
C THR A 15 1.04 3.89 14.35
N LYS A 16 0.75 4.47 13.19
CA LYS A 16 0.88 5.90 12.89
C LYS A 16 -0.35 6.40 12.13
N ILE A 17 -0.78 7.61 12.48
CA ILE A 17 -1.72 8.42 11.70
C ILE A 17 -0.96 9.62 11.16
N ALA A 18 -1.09 9.87 9.85
CA ALA A 18 -0.58 11.06 9.22
C ALA A 18 -1.73 11.90 8.63
N ALA A 19 -1.65 13.22 8.79
CA ALA A 19 -2.56 14.17 8.17
C ALA A 19 -1.76 15.21 7.39
N GLY A 20 -2.28 15.67 6.25
CA GLY A 20 -1.60 16.68 5.44
C GLY A 20 -2.55 17.45 4.55
N ILE A 21 -2.04 18.53 3.96
CA ILE A 21 -2.71 19.30 2.91
C ILE A 21 -2.00 18.99 1.60
N VAL A 22 -2.76 18.54 0.59
CA VAL A 22 -2.23 18.15 -0.73
C VAL A 22 -2.91 19.00 -1.80
N ASP A 23 -2.12 19.52 -2.74
CA ASP A 23 -2.65 20.28 -3.88
C ASP A 23 -3.10 19.39 -5.05
N ASN A 24 -3.67 20.01 -6.10
CA ASN A 24 -4.13 19.31 -7.30
C ASN A 24 -3.07 18.54 -8.08
N ASN A 25 -1.80 18.77 -7.79
CA ASN A 25 -0.67 18.12 -8.46
C ASN A 25 -0.08 16.98 -7.61
N GLY A 26 -0.69 16.69 -6.46
CA GLY A 26 -0.19 15.68 -5.52
C GLY A 26 0.97 16.17 -4.66
N LYS A 27 1.23 17.49 -4.59
CA LYS A 27 2.27 18.06 -3.74
C LYS A 27 1.75 18.21 -2.31
N VAL A 28 2.45 17.64 -1.35
CA VAL A 28 2.18 17.84 0.09
C VAL A 28 2.69 19.21 0.49
N LEU A 29 1.78 20.07 0.95
CA LEU A 29 2.05 21.45 1.35
C LEU A 29 2.39 21.57 2.83
N ALA A 30 1.73 20.76 3.65
CA ALA A 30 1.94 20.67 5.10
C ALA A 30 1.57 19.25 5.56
N LYS A 31 2.22 18.76 6.63
CA LYS A 31 1.88 17.47 7.24
C LYS A 31 2.14 17.46 8.73
N HIS A 32 1.33 16.66 9.45
CA HIS A 32 1.48 16.30 10.85
C HIS A 32 1.36 14.78 10.98
N GLU A 33 2.05 14.22 11.97
CA GLU A 33 2.00 12.80 12.26
C GLU A 33 1.85 12.57 13.78
N CYS A 34 1.14 11.51 14.16
CA CYS A 34 1.07 11.05 15.54
C CYS A 34 0.97 9.53 15.62
N ALA A 35 1.23 8.97 16.81
CA ALA A 35 1.00 7.56 17.05
C ALA A 35 -0.51 7.25 17.00
N THR A 36 -0.90 6.11 16.41
CA THR A 36 -2.29 5.68 16.33
C THR A 36 -2.85 5.38 17.72
N LEU A 37 -2.08 4.70 18.58
CA LEU A 37 -2.51 4.28 19.92
C LEU A 37 -3.91 3.64 19.86
N ALA A 38 -4.06 2.65 18.95
CA ALA A 38 -5.35 2.04 18.63
C ALA A 38 -6.03 1.41 19.86
N GLU A 39 -5.24 0.89 20.78
CA GLU A 39 -5.68 0.32 22.06
C GLU A 39 -6.42 1.32 22.98
N GLN A 40 -6.29 2.62 22.72
CA GLN A 40 -7.02 3.67 23.44
C GLN A 40 -8.44 3.87 22.92
N GLY A 41 -8.81 3.18 21.83
CA GLY A 41 -10.11 3.23 21.17
C GLY A 41 -10.26 4.39 20.18
N TYR A 42 -11.24 4.22 19.29
CA TYR A 42 -11.50 5.14 18.18
C TYR A 42 -11.79 6.58 18.61
N ALA A 43 -12.60 6.78 19.67
CA ALA A 43 -12.99 8.12 20.12
C ALA A 43 -11.78 9.02 20.45
N LYS A 44 -10.72 8.47 21.07
CA LYS A 44 -9.49 9.22 21.33
C LYS A 44 -8.68 9.47 20.06
N ALA A 45 -8.62 8.50 19.15
CA ALA A 45 -7.97 8.66 17.85
C ALA A 45 -8.68 9.73 17.01
N ARG A 46 -10.02 9.71 16.95
CA ARG A 46 -10.83 10.74 16.28
C ARG A 46 -10.52 12.14 16.83
N ALA A 47 -10.44 12.29 18.14
CA ALA A 47 -10.12 13.60 18.74
C ALA A 47 -8.72 14.09 18.29
N ARG A 48 -7.71 13.20 18.22
CA ARG A 48 -6.39 13.54 17.67
C ARG A 48 -6.44 13.91 16.20
N ILE A 49 -7.16 13.13 15.38
CA ILE A 49 -7.34 13.39 13.95
C ILE A 49 -7.98 14.77 13.72
N VAL A 50 -9.10 15.05 14.40
CA VAL A 50 -9.80 16.34 14.28
C VAL A 50 -8.88 17.50 14.69
N LYS A 51 -8.11 17.34 15.77
CA LYS A 51 -7.14 18.35 16.18
C LYS A 51 -6.07 18.58 15.12
N MET A 52 -5.44 17.51 14.59
CA MET A 52 -4.40 17.60 13.55
C MET A 52 -4.92 18.33 12.29
N LEU A 53 -6.11 17.96 11.83
CA LEU A 53 -6.72 18.58 10.66
C LEU A 53 -7.07 20.06 10.91
N ARG A 54 -7.59 20.43 12.09
CA ARG A 54 -7.81 21.82 12.47
C ARG A 54 -6.55 22.64 12.53
N ASP A 55 -5.48 22.10 13.12
CA ASP A 55 -4.19 22.77 13.18
C ASP A 55 -3.62 23.04 11.78
N LEU A 56 -3.78 22.09 10.84
CA LEU A 56 -3.37 22.23 9.44
C LEU A 56 -4.21 23.26 8.67
N THR A 57 -5.51 23.36 8.95
CA THR A 57 -6.42 24.30 8.26
C THR A 57 -6.45 25.68 8.91
N ALA A 58 -6.11 25.83 10.18
CA ALA A 58 -6.07 27.10 10.91
C ALA A 58 -5.10 28.13 10.32
N SER A 59 -4.10 27.68 9.54
CA SER A 59 -3.14 28.54 8.83
C SER A 59 -3.73 29.24 7.57
N GLY A 60 -5.09 29.27 7.40
CA GLY A 60 -5.76 29.92 6.28
C GLY A 60 -5.86 29.03 5.03
N SER A 61 -5.68 27.72 5.18
CA SER A 61 -5.89 26.76 4.10
C SER A 61 -7.33 26.26 4.13
N GLU A 62 -8.24 26.91 3.42
CA GLU A 62 -9.53 26.29 3.09
C GLU A 62 -9.27 25.02 2.27
N VAL A 63 -9.99 23.94 2.59
CA VAL A 63 -9.91 22.67 1.88
C VAL A 63 -11.25 22.34 1.24
N ASP A 64 -11.22 21.81 0.02
CA ASP A 64 -12.42 21.40 -0.73
C ASP A 64 -13.01 20.08 -0.19
N GLY A 65 -12.22 19.31 0.57
CA GLY A 65 -12.67 18.06 1.15
C GLY A 65 -11.57 17.29 1.86
N ILE A 66 -11.92 16.09 2.32
CA ILE A 66 -11.01 15.20 3.04
C ILE A 66 -10.96 13.84 2.34
N GLY A 67 -9.76 13.37 2.03
CA GLY A 67 -9.52 12.02 1.55
C GLY A 67 -8.84 11.17 2.63
N ILE A 68 -9.26 9.92 2.76
CA ILE A 68 -8.76 8.98 3.77
C ILE A 68 -8.20 7.73 3.06
N GLY A 69 -6.95 7.36 3.36
CA GLY A 69 -6.42 6.02 3.18
C GLY A 69 -6.35 5.32 4.54
N SER A 70 -6.84 4.12 4.65
CA SER A 70 -6.82 3.41 5.94
C SER A 70 -6.43 1.95 5.77
N THR A 71 -5.67 1.42 6.72
CA THR A 71 -5.50 -0.03 6.82
C THR A 71 -6.87 -0.70 6.94
N GLY A 72 -7.04 -1.81 6.23
CA GLY A 72 -8.32 -2.47 6.03
C GLY A 72 -8.55 -3.73 6.87
N PRO A 73 -9.77 -4.30 6.77
CA PRO A 73 -10.82 -3.97 5.81
C PRO A 73 -11.55 -2.64 6.11
N VAL A 74 -11.90 -1.92 5.05
CA VAL A 74 -12.72 -0.71 5.09
C VAL A 74 -13.87 -0.84 4.09
N TYR A 75 -14.96 -0.12 4.34
CA TYR A 75 -16.15 -0.10 3.48
C TYR A 75 -16.31 1.27 2.82
N PRO A 76 -15.76 1.49 1.62
CA PRO A 76 -15.69 2.82 0.98
C PRO A 76 -17.05 3.49 0.75
N LEU A 77 -18.10 2.71 0.49
CA LEU A 77 -19.45 3.24 0.26
C LEU A 77 -20.11 3.77 1.52
N THR A 78 -19.90 3.10 2.65
CA THR A 78 -20.51 3.49 3.93
C THR A 78 -19.60 4.36 4.77
N GLY A 79 -18.30 4.34 4.49
CA GLY A 79 -17.27 5.05 5.27
C GLY A 79 -16.93 4.38 6.60
N ALA A 80 -17.31 3.10 6.78
CA ALA A 80 -17.07 2.37 8.01
C ALA A 80 -15.76 1.58 7.95
N ILE A 81 -15.16 1.35 9.12
CA ILE A 81 -14.03 0.44 9.34
C ILE A 81 -14.58 -0.95 9.67
N GLY A 82 -14.00 -1.98 9.06
CA GLY A 82 -14.33 -3.37 9.36
C GLY A 82 -13.56 -3.92 10.56
N ASP A 83 -13.52 -5.25 10.67
CA ASP A 83 -12.70 -5.93 11.69
C ASP A 83 -11.23 -5.93 11.26
N VAL A 84 -10.46 -5.02 11.83
CA VAL A 84 -9.06 -4.76 11.49
C VAL A 84 -8.16 -5.12 12.67
N ASN A 85 -7.34 -6.14 12.52
CA ASN A 85 -6.41 -6.59 13.58
C ASN A 85 -5.50 -5.47 14.13
N PHE A 86 -5.12 -4.50 13.27
CA PHE A 86 -4.23 -3.39 13.63
C PHE A 86 -4.96 -2.19 14.25
N LEU A 87 -6.30 -2.21 14.26
CA LEU A 87 -7.16 -1.17 14.84
C LEU A 87 -8.21 -1.80 15.79
N PRO A 88 -7.77 -2.46 16.87
CA PRO A 88 -8.69 -3.15 17.76
C PRO A 88 -9.73 -2.20 18.35
N GLY A 89 -11.00 -2.62 18.30
CA GLY A 89 -12.14 -1.84 18.82
C GLY A 89 -12.59 -0.68 17.93
N TRP A 90 -12.16 -0.65 16.63
CA TRP A 90 -12.63 0.35 15.66
C TRP A 90 -13.69 -0.22 14.71
N GLU A 91 -14.05 -1.49 14.83
CA GLU A 91 -15.07 -2.12 13.99
C GLU A 91 -16.41 -1.38 14.09
N GLY A 92 -17.00 -1.07 12.92
CA GLY A 92 -18.26 -0.33 12.79
C GLY A 92 -18.14 1.18 12.98
N GLU A 93 -16.98 1.71 13.40
CA GLU A 93 -16.74 3.15 13.47
C GLU A 93 -16.68 3.75 12.07
N ASN A 94 -17.08 5.02 11.95
CA ASN A 94 -17.26 5.67 10.66
C ASN A 94 -16.50 7.00 10.56
N PRO A 95 -15.22 6.98 10.19
CA PRO A 95 -14.41 8.20 10.04
C PRO A 95 -14.94 9.17 9.00
N VAL A 96 -15.57 8.68 7.93
CA VAL A 96 -16.15 9.54 6.88
C VAL A 96 -17.23 10.40 7.46
N ARG A 97 -18.28 9.81 8.04
CA ARG A 97 -19.39 10.53 8.67
C ARG A 97 -18.90 11.50 9.76
N ASP A 98 -17.97 11.05 10.60
CA ASP A 98 -17.50 11.85 11.73
C ASP A 98 -16.71 13.08 11.29
N LEU A 99 -15.93 12.96 10.20
CA LEU A 99 -15.18 14.09 9.64
C LEU A 99 -16.09 15.01 8.81
N GLU A 100 -17.08 14.50 8.07
CA GLU A 100 -18.10 15.32 7.42
C GLU A 100 -18.85 16.21 8.43
N GLN A 101 -19.21 15.64 9.58
CA GLN A 101 -19.87 16.41 10.67
C GLN A 101 -18.93 17.45 11.30
N ALA A 102 -17.64 17.16 11.42
CA ALA A 102 -16.68 18.03 12.09
C ALA A 102 -16.19 19.19 11.22
N PHE A 103 -16.13 19.00 9.89
CA PHE A 103 -15.52 19.95 8.95
C PHE A 103 -16.49 20.50 7.90
N HIS A 104 -17.68 19.91 7.73
CA HIS A 104 -18.70 20.30 6.75
C HIS A 104 -18.23 20.31 5.30
N VAL A 105 -17.33 19.38 4.94
CA VAL A 105 -16.81 19.16 3.59
C VAL A 105 -17.02 17.70 3.17
N PRO A 106 -17.05 17.38 1.86
CA PRO A 106 -17.14 16.00 1.39
C PRO A 106 -15.94 15.18 1.83
N VAL A 107 -16.18 13.94 2.27
CA VAL A 107 -15.15 13.01 2.72
C VAL A 107 -15.23 11.69 1.94
N ALA A 108 -14.11 11.15 1.51
CA ALA A 108 -14.03 9.84 0.87
C ALA A 108 -12.95 8.99 1.55
N MET A 109 -13.16 7.67 1.59
CA MET A 109 -12.22 6.72 2.19
C MET A 109 -11.98 5.53 1.27
N GLU A 110 -10.74 5.03 1.30
CA GLU A 110 -10.31 3.80 0.64
C GLU A 110 -9.35 3.01 1.51
N ASN A 111 -9.13 1.74 1.13
CA ASN A 111 -7.99 0.99 1.64
C ASN A 111 -6.67 1.71 1.26
N ASP A 112 -5.66 1.63 2.12
CA ASP A 112 -4.37 2.32 1.94
C ASP A 112 -3.61 1.90 0.67
N ALA A 113 -3.67 0.62 0.29
CA ALA A 113 -3.05 0.13 -0.94
C ALA A 113 -3.82 0.57 -2.20
N ASP A 114 -5.16 0.64 -2.15
CA ASP A 114 -5.98 1.20 -3.22
C ASP A 114 -5.73 2.71 -3.36
N ALA A 115 -5.63 3.42 -2.25
CA ALA A 115 -5.27 4.84 -2.25
C ALA A 115 -3.90 5.08 -2.89
N ALA A 116 -2.90 4.26 -2.56
CA ALA A 116 -1.57 4.32 -3.17
C ALA A 116 -1.61 3.98 -4.68
N ALA A 117 -2.42 3.00 -5.09
CA ALA A 117 -2.63 2.67 -6.50
C ALA A 117 -3.23 3.85 -7.27
N LEU A 118 -4.25 4.52 -6.71
CA LEU A 118 -4.85 5.73 -7.27
C LEU A 118 -3.83 6.87 -7.40
N ALA A 119 -2.97 7.05 -6.41
CA ALA A 119 -1.94 8.08 -6.44
C ALA A 119 -0.93 7.83 -7.55
N GLU A 120 -0.38 6.62 -7.64
CA GLU A 120 0.59 6.25 -8.67
C GLU A 120 -0.03 6.29 -10.08
N ALA A 121 -1.31 5.94 -10.22
CA ALA A 121 -2.03 6.07 -11.48
C ALA A 121 -2.25 7.54 -11.90
N GLY A 122 -2.53 8.42 -10.94
CA GLY A 122 -2.83 9.82 -11.21
C GLY A 122 -1.60 10.72 -11.31
N TRP A 123 -0.66 10.57 -10.37
CA TRP A 123 0.46 11.49 -10.19
C TRP A 123 1.83 10.84 -10.22
N GLY A 124 1.91 9.51 -10.19
CA GLY A 124 3.15 8.76 -10.06
C GLY A 124 3.58 7.99 -11.31
N ALA A 125 4.25 6.87 -11.09
CA ALA A 125 4.86 6.03 -12.12
C ALA A 125 3.85 5.34 -13.07
N GLY A 126 2.57 5.28 -12.66
CA GLY A 126 1.48 4.70 -13.44
C GLY A 126 0.70 5.68 -14.31
N ARG A 127 1.12 6.94 -14.41
CA ARG A 127 0.41 7.95 -15.24
C ARG A 127 0.20 7.47 -16.66
N ASN A 128 -1.00 7.74 -17.19
CA ASN A 128 -1.44 7.36 -18.54
C ASN A 128 -1.55 5.82 -18.77
N LYS A 129 -1.56 5.01 -17.73
CA LYS A 129 -1.82 3.58 -17.78
C LYS A 129 -3.27 3.32 -17.42
N LYS A 130 -3.99 2.57 -18.27
CA LYS A 130 -5.39 2.22 -18.03
C LYS A 130 -5.54 1.04 -17.07
N ARG A 131 -4.62 0.08 -17.16
CA ARG A 131 -4.56 -1.11 -16.32
C ARG A 131 -3.28 -1.11 -15.52
N LEU A 132 -3.39 -0.76 -14.26
CA LEU A 132 -2.25 -0.65 -13.36
C LEU A 132 -2.47 -1.52 -12.14
N LEU A 133 -1.45 -2.27 -11.77
CA LEU A 133 -1.39 -2.95 -10.49
C LEU A 133 -0.33 -2.25 -9.62
N TYR A 134 -0.74 -1.79 -8.45
CA TYR A 134 0.19 -1.35 -7.42
C TYR A 134 0.44 -2.50 -6.46
N VAL A 135 1.68 -2.78 -6.14
CA VAL A 135 2.08 -3.82 -5.19
C VAL A 135 3.02 -3.22 -4.17
N THR A 136 2.62 -3.25 -2.91
CA THR A 136 3.48 -2.84 -1.81
C THR A 136 4.08 -4.06 -1.12
N VAL A 137 5.41 -4.05 -0.94
CA VAL A 137 6.16 -5.11 -0.24
C VAL A 137 6.86 -4.50 0.97
N GLY A 138 6.41 -4.88 2.14
CA GLY A 138 6.91 -4.36 3.42
C GLY A 138 6.78 -5.39 4.53
N THR A 139 6.07 -5.06 5.60
CA THR A 139 5.69 -6.01 6.66
C THR A 139 4.76 -7.10 6.13
N GLY A 140 3.89 -6.74 5.17
CA GLY A 140 3.07 -7.64 4.39
C GLY A 140 3.25 -7.40 2.89
N ILE A 141 2.39 -8.04 2.09
CA ILE A 141 2.22 -7.77 0.67
C ILE A 141 0.76 -7.38 0.43
N GLY A 142 0.55 -6.14 0.06
CA GLY A 142 -0.74 -5.61 -0.36
C GLY A 142 -0.69 -5.04 -1.77
N GLY A 143 -1.82 -4.58 -2.29
CA GLY A 143 -1.84 -3.90 -3.57
C GLY A 143 -3.23 -3.41 -3.96
N GLY A 144 -3.27 -2.50 -4.91
CA GLY A 144 -4.50 -1.98 -5.51
C GLY A 144 -4.51 -2.22 -7.00
N ILE A 145 -5.68 -2.46 -7.54
CA ILE A 145 -5.88 -2.80 -8.96
C ILE A 145 -6.70 -1.69 -9.60
N ILE A 146 -6.13 -1.05 -10.63
CA ILE A 146 -6.81 -0.06 -11.45
C ILE A 146 -7.08 -0.69 -12.82
N LEU A 147 -8.34 -0.75 -13.21
CA LEU A 147 -8.80 -1.22 -14.53
C LEU A 147 -9.57 -0.09 -15.22
N ASP A 148 -9.11 0.26 -16.41
CA ASP A 148 -9.67 1.35 -17.23
C ASP A 148 -9.81 2.70 -16.48
N GLY A 149 -8.90 2.93 -15.53
CA GLY A 149 -8.85 4.16 -14.72
C GLY A 149 -9.66 4.12 -13.42
N HIS A 150 -10.37 3.02 -13.15
CA HIS A 150 -11.19 2.83 -11.93
C HIS A 150 -10.55 1.79 -11.02
N VAL A 151 -10.72 1.99 -9.71
CA VAL A 151 -10.32 0.97 -8.73
C VAL A 151 -11.21 -0.26 -8.91
N TYR A 152 -10.58 -1.41 -9.14
CA TYR A 152 -11.31 -2.68 -9.18
C TYR A 152 -11.79 -3.06 -7.78
N ARG A 153 -13.05 -3.42 -7.67
CA ARG A 153 -13.70 -3.86 -6.43
C ARG A 153 -14.26 -5.25 -6.59
N GLY A 154 -14.13 -6.04 -5.53
CA GLY A 154 -14.82 -7.31 -5.39
C GLY A 154 -16.31 -7.15 -5.03
N VAL A 155 -16.95 -8.25 -4.66
CA VAL A 155 -18.31 -8.25 -4.11
C VAL A 155 -18.39 -7.36 -2.88
N ASP A 156 -19.47 -6.63 -2.74
CA ASP A 156 -19.69 -5.66 -1.64
C ASP A 156 -18.56 -4.62 -1.50
N TYR A 157 -17.94 -4.26 -2.64
CA TYR A 157 -16.81 -3.32 -2.71
C TYR A 157 -15.55 -3.78 -1.95
N ALA A 158 -15.40 -5.10 -1.77
CA ALA A 158 -14.24 -5.65 -1.09
C ALA A 158 -12.94 -5.32 -1.82
N HIS A 159 -11.94 -4.93 -1.03
CA HIS A 159 -10.55 -4.81 -1.46
C HIS A 159 -9.95 -6.18 -1.80
N GLN A 160 -9.02 -6.23 -2.75
CA GLN A 160 -8.36 -7.47 -3.16
C GLN A 160 -7.12 -7.75 -2.31
N GLU A 161 -7.14 -8.84 -1.58
CA GLU A 161 -6.04 -9.33 -0.76
C GLU A 161 -5.01 -10.09 -1.61
N ILE A 162 -4.32 -9.35 -2.52
CA ILE A 162 -3.38 -9.97 -3.48
C ILE A 162 -2.22 -10.71 -2.80
N GLY A 163 -1.81 -10.32 -1.61
CA GLY A 163 -0.76 -10.99 -0.85
C GLY A 163 -1.15 -12.39 -0.37
N HIS A 164 -2.46 -12.69 -0.33
CA HIS A 164 -2.96 -13.96 0.18
C HIS A 164 -3.26 -15.02 -0.90
N HIS A 165 -2.99 -14.75 -2.19
CA HIS A 165 -3.05 -15.83 -3.17
C HIS A 165 -1.91 -16.83 -2.95
N VAL A 166 -2.21 -18.12 -3.08
CA VAL A 166 -1.25 -19.20 -2.86
C VAL A 166 -0.32 -19.33 -4.06
N ILE A 167 1.00 -19.21 -3.82
CA ILE A 167 2.03 -19.38 -4.86
C ILE A 167 2.90 -20.62 -4.66
N ASP A 168 2.87 -21.22 -3.47
CA ASP A 168 3.53 -22.48 -3.16
C ASP A 168 2.74 -23.23 -2.09
N PRO A 169 1.92 -24.23 -2.47
CA PRO A 169 1.08 -24.99 -1.51
C PRO A 169 1.88 -25.70 -0.41
N SER A 170 3.18 -25.97 -0.64
CA SER A 170 4.08 -26.56 0.35
C SER A 170 4.68 -25.54 1.31
N GLY A 171 4.42 -24.27 1.09
CA GLY A 171 4.97 -23.14 1.85
C GLY A 171 4.48 -23.05 3.31
N PRO A 172 4.93 -22.03 4.04
CA PRO A 172 4.58 -21.82 5.45
C PRO A 172 3.09 -21.50 5.64
N GLY A 173 2.59 -21.67 6.87
CA GLY A 173 1.26 -21.20 7.25
C GLY A 173 1.17 -19.67 7.17
N CYS A 174 -0.02 -19.17 6.82
CA CYS A 174 -0.36 -17.77 6.74
C CYS A 174 -1.42 -17.40 7.79
N LEU A 175 -1.46 -16.14 8.21
CA LEU A 175 -2.45 -15.63 9.16
C LEU A 175 -3.90 -15.73 8.64
N CYS A 176 -4.08 -15.73 7.29
CA CYS A 176 -5.40 -15.92 6.68
C CYS A 176 -5.96 -17.34 6.77
N GLY A 177 -5.22 -18.28 7.40
CA GLY A 177 -5.61 -19.69 7.54
C GLY A 177 -5.10 -20.62 6.46
N PHE A 178 -4.59 -20.12 5.33
CA PHE A 178 -3.99 -20.92 4.26
C PHE A 178 -2.50 -21.17 4.46
N ARG A 179 -1.91 -21.92 3.53
CA ARG A 179 -0.46 -22.15 3.46
C ARG A 179 0.07 -21.67 2.13
N GLY A 180 1.32 -21.12 2.15
CA GLY A 180 2.02 -20.75 0.94
C GLY A 180 1.47 -19.53 0.22
N CYS A 181 0.80 -18.64 0.94
CA CYS A 181 0.43 -17.32 0.44
C CYS A 181 1.67 -16.53 0.03
N TRP A 182 1.55 -15.67 -0.98
CA TRP A 182 2.63 -14.83 -1.45
C TRP A 182 3.28 -14.03 -0.33
N GLU A 183 2.48 -13.38 0.51
CA GLU A 183 2.95 -12.62 1.67
C GLU A 183 3.77 -13.48 2.64
N SER A 184 3.30 -14.68 2.98
CA SER A 184 4.01 -15.57 3.90
C SER A 184 5.35 -16.09 3.36
N LEU A 185 5.57 -15.93 2.06
CA LEU A 185 6.78 -16.35 1.34
C LEU A 185 7.71 -15.19 0.99
N ALA A 186 7.18 -13.98 0.74
CA ALA A 186 7.94 -12.89 0.13
C ALA A 186 7.70 -11.50 0.78
N ALA A 187 7.13 -11.42 1.98
CA ALA A 187 7.17 -10.19 2.77
C ALA A 187 8.48 -10.07 3.56
N GLY A 188 8.84 -8.85 3.99
CA GLY A 188 10.06 -8.61 4.75
C GLY A 188 10.28 -9.56 5.93
N PRO A 189 9.28 -9.81 6.81
CA PRO A 189 9.40 -10.80 7.87
C PRO A 189 9.63 -12.24 7.38
N ALA A 190 9.11 -12.62 6.22
CA ALA A 190 9.33 -13.94 5.63
C ALA A 190 10.79 -14.15 5.23
N MET A 191 11.45 -13.12 4.69
CA MET A 191 12.88 -13.11 4.39
C MET A 191 13.71 -13.32 5.66
N VAL A 192 13.38 -12.59 6.74
CA VAL A 192 14.07 -12.72 8.04
C VAL A 192 13.91 -14.12 8.59
N LYS A 193 12.67 -14.62 8.67
CA LYS A 193 12.36 -15.95 9.20
C LYS A 193 13.06 -17.07 8.42
N TRP A 194 13.12 -16.95 7.09
CA TRP A 194 13.83 -17.92 6.26
C TRP A 194 15.32 -17.95 6.60
N LEU A 195 15.94 -16.79 6.74
CA LEU A 195 17.35 -16.67 7.07
C LEU A 195 17.65 -17.23 8.47
N GLU A 196 16.81 -16.98 9.47
CA GLU A 196 16.94 -17.54 10.82
C GLU A 196 16.90 -19.06 10.84
N VAL A 197 16.14 -19.69 9.94
CA VAL A 197 16.03 -21.16 9.88
C VAL A 197 17.17 -21.78 9.08
N ASN A 198 17.59 -21.15 7.98
CA ASN A 198 18.47 -21.77 6.97
C ASN A 198 19.93 -21.32 7.06
N ALA A 199 20.21 -20.22 7.76
CA ALA A 199 21.58 -19.76 7.93
C ALA A 199 22.37 -20.62 8.95
N PRO A 200 23.72 -20.61 8.89
CA PRO A 200 24.58 -21.26 9.89
C PRO A 200 24.25 -20.83 11.33
N ALA A 201 24.57 -21.68 12.31
CA ALA A 201 24.17 -21.46 13.70
C ALA A 201 24.71 -20.15 14.30
N ASP A 202 25.92 -19.76 13.94
CA ASP A 202 26.53 -18.47 14.32
C ASP A 202 25.81 -17.25 13.74
N TYR A 203 25.11 -17.43 12.62
CA TYR A 203 24.33 -16.38 12.00
C TYR A 203 22.99 -16.11 12.70
N ARG A 204 22.39 -17.17 13.28
CA ARG A 204 21.07 -17.11 13.95
C ARG A 204 21.06 -16.22 15.19
N HIS A 205 22.23 -15.94 15.77
CA HIS A 205 22.38 -15.08 16.96
C HIS A 205 22.57 -13.59 16.63
N ARG A 206 22.56 -13.20 15.36
CA ARG A 206 22.61 -11.78 15.00
C ARG A 206 21.33 -11.09 15.41
N ALA A 207 21.39 -10.31 16.48
CA ALA A 207 20.26 -9.52 16.96
C ALA A 207 19.80 -8.50 15.90
N ASN A 208 18.48 -8.20 15.88
CA ASN A 208 17.87 -7.15 15.07
C ASN A 208 17.97 -7.35 13.54
N LEU A 209 17.79 -8.56 13.05
CA LEU A 209 17.66 -8.80 11.62
C LEU A 209 16.35 -8.19 11.10
N THR A 210 16.47 -7.35 10.08
CA THR A 210 15.37 -6.82 9.30
C THR A 210 15.63 -7.10 7.83
N ALA A 211 14.61 -7.06 6.97
CA ALA A 211 14.78 -7.21 5.53
C ALA A 211 15.80 -6.20 4.97
N MET A 212 15.77 -4.96 5.44
CA MET A 212 16.73 -3.93 5.06
C MET A 212 18.16 -4.33 5.45
N ARG A 213 18.35 -4.82 6.69
CA ARG A 213 19.67 -5.27 7.15
C ARG A 213 20.19 -6.46 6.36
N ILE A 214 19.33 -7.40 5.97
CA ILE A 214 19.68 -8.52 5.10
C ILE A 214 20.14 -8.01 3.73
N CYS A 215 19.44 -7.05 3.14
CA CYS A 215 19.84 -6.43 1.88
C CYS A 215 21.19 -5.72 1.97
N GLU A 216 21.47 -5.01 3.06
CA GLU A 216 22.78 -4.40 3.31
C GLU A 216 23.92 -5.44 3.39
N LEU A 217 23.67 -6.54 4.09
CA LEU A 217 24.65 -7.65 4.21
C LEU A 217 24.88 -8.32 2.86
N ALA A 218 23.83 -8.54 2.07
CA ALA A 218 23.95 -9.11 0.73
C ALA A 218 24.82 -8.24 -0.19
N ARG A 219 24.66 -6.89 -0.14
CA ARG A 219 25.54 -5.96 -0.89
C ARG A 219 27.01 -6.04 -0.44
N LYS A 220 27.26 -6.38 0.82
CA LYS A 220 28.62 -6.57 1.36
C LYS A 220 29.20 -7.95 1.06
N GLY A 221 28.47 -8.79 0.36
CA GLY A 221 28.97 -10.11 -0.03
C GLY A 221 28.69 -11.25 0.96
N ASP A 222 27.84 -11.01 1.96
CA ASP A 222 27.43 -12.03 2.92
C ASP A 222 26.61 -13.11 2.22
N GLU A 223 27.10 -14.34 2.18
CA GLU A 223 26.50 -15.39 1.37
C GLU A 223 25.11 -15.84 1.85
N PRO A 224 24.84 -16.05 3.15
CA PRO A 224 23.49 -16.35 3.61
C PRO A 224 22.49 -15.24 3.27
N ALA A 225 22.89 -13.96 3.39
CA ALA A 225 22.04 -12.85 3.02
C ALA A 225 21.76 -12.79 1.50
N ARG A 226 22.74 -13.11 0.66
CA ARG A 226 22.55 -13.23 -0.80
C ARG A 226 21.55 -14.33 -1.15
N GLN A 227 21.61 -15.46 -0.49
CA GLN A 227 20.65 -16.55 -0.69
C GLN A 227 19.23 -16.13 -0.29
N ALA A 228 19.08 -15.42 0.83
CA ALA A 228 17.80 -14.86 1.24
C ALA A 228 17.23 -13.89 0.20
N VAL A 229 18.06 -12.99 -0.34
CA VAL A 229 17.70 -12.05 -1.40
C VAL A 229 17.28 -12.77 -2.70
N GLN A 230 18.03 -13.79 -3.12
CA GLN A 230 17.70 -14.57 -4.32
C GLN A 230 16.38 -15.31 -4.17
N ARG A 231 16.13 -15.89 -3.00
CA ARG A 231 14.86 -16.52 -2.68
C ARG A 231 13.71 -15.50 -2.71
N GLU A 232 13.90 -14.35 -2.09
CA GLU A 232 12.92 -13.28 -2.07
C GLU A 232 12.56 -12.83 -3.49
N ALA A 233 13.55 -12.54 -4.31
CA ALA A 233 13.36 -12.17 -5.72
C ALA A 233 12.60 -13.25 -6.50
N ARG A 234 12.84 -14.54 -6.21
CA ARG A 234 12.11 -15.65 -6.82
C ARG A 234 10.63 -15.61 -6.48
N TYR A 235 10.27 -15.52 -5.20
CA TYR A 235 8.88 -15.55 -4.79
C TYR A 235 8.14 -14.24 -5.17
N LEU A 236 8.81 -13.10 -5.13
CA LEU A 236 8.28 -11.86 -5.68
C LEU A 236 7.97 -12.01 -7.17
N GLY A 237 8.91 -12.57 -7.93
CA GLY A 237 8.73 -12.81 -9.36
C GLY A 237 7.59 -13.77 -9.69
N LEU A 238 7.39 -14.84 -8.91
CA LEU A 238 6.28 -15.79 -9.10
C LEU A 238 4.92 -15.14 -8.84
N GLY A 239 4.79 -14.39 -7.74
CA GLY A 239 3.55 -13.66 -7.45
C GLY A 239 3.22 -12.64 -8.53
N LEU A 240 4.22 -11.87 -8.99
CA LEU A 240 4.02 -10.92 -10.08
C LEU A 240 3.69 -11.61 -11.42
N ALA A 241 4.28 -12.77 -11.71
CA ALA A 241 3.94 -13.54 -12.90
C ALA A 241 2.47 -14.00 -12.89
N ASN A 242 1.93 -14.39 -11.73
CA ASN A 242 0.52 -14.69 -11.58
C ASN A 242 -0.35 -13.46 -11.88
N LEU A 243 -0.01 -12.29 -11.34
CA LEU A 243 -0.73 -11.05 -11.61
C LEU A 243 -0.67 -10.65 -13.08
N VAL A 244 0.49 -10.76 -13.73
CA VAL A 244 0.64 -10.52 -15.17
C VAL A 244 -0.23 -11.48 -15.99
N THR A 245 -0.24 -12.76 -15.63
CA THR A 245 -1.03 -13.78 -16.32
C THR A 245 -2.53 -13.55 -16.19
N LEU A 246 -3.00 -13.13 -15.02
CA LEU A 246 -4.43 -12.93 -14.73
C LEU A 246 -4.97 -11.61 -15.31
N PHE A 247 -4.20 -10.53 -15.22
CA PHE A 247 -4.68 -9.17 -15.52
C PHE A 247 -4.10 -8.57 -16.80
N ALA A 248 -2.99 -9.10 -17.33
CA ALA A 248 -2.26 -8.54 -18.47
C ALA A 248 -2.16 -6.99 -18.40
N PRO A 249 -1.62 -6.41 -17.29
CA PRO A 249 -1.67 -4.99 -17.05
C PRO A 249 -0.72 -4.21 -17.95
N ASP A 250 -1.00 -2.90 -18.13
CA ASP A 250 -0.06 -1.98 -18.82
C ASP A 250 1.17 -1.70 -17.94
N ALA A 251 0.97 -1.67 -16.61
CA ALA A 251 2.06 -1.47 -15.65
C ALA A 251 1.83 -2.19 -14.33
N ILE A 252 2.93 -2.62 -13.71
CA ILE A 252 3.01 -2.97 -12.29
C ILE A 252 3.94 -1.98 -11.63
N VAL A 253 3.45 -1.29 -10.60
CA VAL A 253 4.20 -0.32 -9.79
C VAL A 253 4.53 -0.95 -8.45
N LEU A 254 5.80 -1.08 -8.14
CA LEU A 254 6.30 -1.73 -6.93
C LEU A 254 6.68 -0.68 -5.89
N GLY A 255 6.04 -0.75 -4.73
CA GLY A 255 6.30 0.11 -3.58
C GLY A 255 6.62 -0.68 -2.30
N GLY A 256 6.65 0.04 -1.18
CA GLY A 256 6.92 -0.54 0.14
C GLY A 256 8.39 -0.56 0.54
N SER A 257 8.64 -0.87 1.81
CA SER A 257 9.99 -0.73 2.41
C SER A 257 11.03 -1.69 1.83
N VAL A 258 10.63 -2.90 1.41
CA VAL A 258 11.52 -3.88 0.78
C VAL A 258 11.99 -3.38 -0.59
N MET A 259 11.13 -2.70 -1.33
CA MET A 259 11.46 -2.15 -2.65
C MET A 259 12.46 -0.98 -2.62
N LYS A 260 12.79 -0.43 -1.44
CA LYS A 260 13.95 0.47 -1.28
C LYS A 260 15.28 -0.21 -1.65
N SER A 261 15.29 -1.55 -1.71
CA SER A 261 16.44 -2.37 -2.15
C SER A 261 16.16 -3.08 -3.49
N ALA A 262 15.34 -2.48 -4.36
CA ALA A 262 14.94 -3.08 -5.64
C ALA A 262 16.10 -3.41 -6.59
N ASP A 263 17.25 -2.75 -6.44
CA ASP A 263 18.51 -3.07 -7.12
C ASP A 263 18.92 -4.54 -6.97
N LEU A 264 18.55 -5.18 -5.86
CA LEU A 264 18.85 -6.58 -5.57
C LEU A 264 17.82 -7.57 -6.14
N PHE A 265 16.62 -7.10 -6.46
CA PHE A 265 15.49 -7.97 -6.79
C PHE A 265 15.00 -7.83 -8.23
N LEU A 266 15.01 -6.61 -8.78
CA LEU A 266 14.21 -6.24 -9.94
C LEU A 266 14.59 -7.00 -11.20
N GLU A 267 15.88 -7.24 -11.44
CA GLU A 267 16.33 -7.98 -12.63
C GLU A 267 15.84 -9.43 -12.58
N ARG A 268 16.02 -10.10 -11.43
CA ARG A 268 15.55 -11.47 -11.26
C ARG A 268 14.03 -11.60 -11.32
N ILE A 269 13.30 -10.63 -10.80
CA ILE A 269 11.83 -10.54 -10.94
C ILE A 269 11.44 -10.51 -12.42
N ARG A 270 12.08 -9.62 -13.21
CA ARG A 270 11.80 -9.50 -14.65
C ARG A 270 12.11 -10.78 -15.42
N GLU A 271 13.19 -11.46 -15.11
CA GLU A 271 13.54 -12.76 -15.70
C GLU A 271 12.46 -13.81 -15.45
N ILE A 272 11.96 -13.89 -14.22
CA ILE A 272 10.92 -14.86 -13.83
C ILE A 272 9.62 -14.55 -14.55
N VAL A 273 9.17 -13.30 -14.57
CA VAL A 273 7.97 -12.90 -15.31
C VAL A 273 8.12 -13.24 -16.79
N ARG A 274 9.26 -12.92 -17.40
CA ARG A 274 9.53 -13.24 -18.82
C ARG A 274 9.45 -14.73 -19.11
N SER A 275 10.00 -15.57 -18.22
CA SER A 275 10.01 -17.03 -18.40
C SER A 275 8.65 -17.70 -18.14
N SER A 276 7.79 -17.06 -17.34
CA SER A 276 6.54 -17.65 -16.86
C SER A 276 5.30 -17.20 -17.64
N CYS A 277 5.32 -16.03 -18.27
CA CYS A 277 4.13 -15.39 -18.85
C CYS A 277 4.03 -15.52 -20.38
N ARG A 278 4.22 -16.72 -20.94
CA ARG A 278 4.30 -16.95 -22.40
C ARG A 278 3.00 -16.73 -23.16
N PHE A 279 1.85 -16.80 -22.50
CA PHE A 279 0.52 -16.71 -23.14
C PHE A 279 -0.09 -15.31 -23.09
N VAL A 280 0.58 -14.35 -22.47
CA VAL A 280 0.15 -12.97 -22.38
C VAL A 280 1.24 -12.05 -22.92
N PRO A 281 0.91 -10.85 -23.44
CA PRO A 281 1.90 -9.93 -24.02
C PRO A 281 2.69 -9.21 -22.89
N PHE A 282 3.39 -9.99 -22.06
CA PHE A 282 4.13 -9.49 -20.90
C PHE A 282 5.18 -8.44 -21.24
N GLU A 283 5.71 -8.43 -22.46
CA GLU A 283 6.67 -7.42 -22.95
C GLU A 283 6.07 -6.01 -22.96
N ARG A 284 4.74 -5.92 -22.98
CA ARG A 284 4.01 -4.64 -22.91
C ARG A 284 3.75 -4.21 -21.47
N THR A 285 3.92 -5.10 -20.51
CA THR A 285 3.77 -4.78 -19.08
C THR A 285 5.04 -4.10 -18.57
N GLN A 286 4.94 -2.85 -18.19
CA GLN A 286 6.03 -2.13 -17.56
C GLN A 286 6.09 -2.49 -16.06
N ILE A 287 7.19 -3.09 -15.60
CA ILE A 287 7.46 -3.29 -14.15
C ILE A 287 8.40 -2.17 -13.69
N THR A 288 7.91 -1.30 -12.82
CA THR A 288 8.62 -0.09 -12.36
C THR A 288 8.47 0.11 -10.86
N LEU A 289 9.24 1.04 -10.29
CA LEU A 289 9.13 1.41 -8.89
C LEU A 289 8.15 2.57 -8.70
N ALA A 290 7.51 2.59 -7.54
CA ALA A 290 6.71 3.72 -7.07
C ALA A 290 7.55 5.00 -7.04
N SER A 291 6.96 6.13 -7.44
CA SER A 291 7.69 7.38 -7.64
C SER A 291 7.29 8.50 -6.66
N LEU A 292 6.23 8.31 -5.86
CA LEU A 292 5.71 9.35 -4.97
C LEU A 292 6.43 9.45 -3.62
N GLY A 293 7.40 8.56 -3.36
CA GLY A 293 8.27 8.64 -2.19
C GLY A 293 7.57 8.33 -0.87
N GLU A 294 8.02 9.00 0.20
CA GLU A 294 7.57 8.72 1.57
C GLU A 294 6.17 9.25 1.88
N ASP A 295 5.70 10.22 1.11
CA ASP A 295 4.37 10.83 1.27
C ASP A 295 3.29 10.12 0.41
N ALA A 296 3.63 8.99 -0.23
CA ALA A 296 2.73 8.28 -1.14
C ALA A 296 1.35 7.97 -0.53
N ASN A 297 1.27 7.61 0.74
CA ASN A 297 0.01 7.32 1.42
C ASN A 297 -0.86 8.59 1.59
N LEU A 298 -0.24 9.72 2.01
CA LEU A 298 -0.97 11.00 2.09
C LEU A 298 -1.43 11.49 0.70
N ILE A 299 -0.56 11.37 -0.30
CA ILE A 299 -0.89 11.69 -1.68
C ILE A 299 -2.04 10.79 -2.16
N GLY A 300 -1.99 9.50 -1.78
CA GLY A 300 -3.03 8.52 -2.04
C GLY A 300 -4.36 8.91 -1.42
N ALA A 301 -4.37 9.26 -0.15
CA ALA A 301 -5.56 9.72 0.55
C ALA A 301 -6.19 10.94 -0.15
N ALA A 302 -5.41 11.94 -0.55
CA ALA A 302 -5.93 13.07 -1.32
C ALA A 302 -6.48 12.61 -2.69
N ARG A 303 -5.82 11.67 -3.36
CA ARG A 303 -6.28 11.16 -4.65
C ARG A 303 -7.60 10.40 -4.55
N VAL A 304 -7.90 9.74 -3.41
CA VAL A 304 -9.19 9.12 -3.12
C VAL A 304 -10.32 10.13 -3.23
N TRP A 305 -10.17 11.31 -2.64
CA TRP A 305 -11.17 12.37 -2.77
C TRP A 305 -11.37 12.82 -4.22
N HIS A 306 -10.26 13.05 -4.95
CA HIS A 306 -10.35 13.41 -6.37
C HIS A 306 -11.04 12.33 -7.20
N HIS A 307 -10.74 11.06 -6.95
CA HIS A 307 -11.37 9.94 -7.64
C HIS A 307 -12.89 9.92 -7.42
N ARG A 308 -13.35 10.20 -6.20
CA ARG A 308 -14.77 10.15 -5.83
C ARG A 308 -15.58 11.36 -6.29
N PHE A 309 -15.00 12.57 -6.25
CA PHE A 309 -15.75 13.81 -6.38
C PHE A 309 -15.41 14.67 -7.61
N THR A 310 -14.46 14.23 -8.47
CA THR A 310 -14.17 14.97 -9.70
C THR A 310 -14.76 14.26 -10.93
N PRO A 311 -15.25 15.00 -11.94
CA PRO A 311 -15.81 14.40 -13.15
C PRO A 311 -14.82 13.47 -13.82
N GLY A 312 -15.24 12.24 -14.14
CA GLY A 312 -14.41 11.20 -14.75
C GLY A 312 -13.52 10.44 -13.77
N GLY A 313 -13.64 10.66 -12.47
CA GLY A 313 -12.87 9.96 -11.44
C GLY A 313 -13.66 8.95 -10.60
N GLY A 314 -14.99 8.99 -10.63
CA GLY A 314 -15.80 8.13 -9.78
C GLY A 314 -16.23 6.82 -10.42
N ASP A 315 -16.46 5.81 -9.62
CA ASP A 315 -17.17 4.59 -9.99
C ASP A 315 -18.61 4.97 -10.40
N ALA A 316 -19.00 4.59 -11.62
CA ALA A 316 -20.36 4.72 -12.11
C ALA A 316 -21.24 3.63 -11.52
#